data_16b1b7e6c7782e96a90b8f12f57c5d54
#
_entry.id   16b1b7e6c7782e96a90b8f12f57c5d54
#
_cell.length_a   1.000
_cell.length_b   1.000
_cell.length_c   1.000
_cell.angle_alpha   90.00
_cell.angle_beta   90.00
_cell.angle_gamma   90.00
#
_symmetry.space_group_name_H-M   'P 1'
#
loop_
_entity.id
_entity.type
_entity.pdbx_description
1 polymer ?
#
loop_
_entity_poly.entity_id
_entity_poly.type
_entity_poly.pdbx_seq_one_letter_code
_entity_poly.pdbx_strand_id
1 'polypeptide(L)'
;MRVFVGVIYEFLLSGGNLLERCFVVKVCHSYAKNLSNELKKSKKIYFCDTGIRNAVIEDFSPLASRADAGVLWENFFFIERVKFHSLRRDYARIYFWRTSGRQPREIDFVEVIDNKMRAFECKLSEKAKSRSHEIFTKAYPDCTVDVVSPFVKKRQIYR
;
A
#
# COMPACT_ATOMS: atom_id res chain seq x y z
N MET A 1 12.16 14.49 2.00
CA MET A 1 11.30 13.34 1.71
C MET A 1 10.48 13.44 0.41
N ARG A 2 9.77 14.55 0.13
CA ARG A 2 9.02 14.73 -1.15
C ARG A 2 9.91 14.68 -2.41
N VAL A 3 11.12 15.23 -2.36
CA VAL A 3 12.05 15.28 -3.51
C VAL A 3 12.54 13.87 -3.87
N PHE A 4 12.81 13.02 -2.87
CA PHE A 4 13.33 11.67 -3.07
C PHE A 4 12.29 10.73 -3.68
N VAL A 5 11.03 10.83 -3.25
CA VAL A 5 9.90 10.12 -3.86
C VAL A 5 9.70 10.59 -5.30
N GLY A 6 9.89 11.88 -5.58
CA GLY A 6 9.84 12.46 -6.94
C GLY A 6 10.91 11.88 -7.86
N VAL A 7 12.16 11.78 -7.41
CA VAL A 7 13.29 11.25 -8.20
C VAL A 7 13.10 9.77 -8.49
N ILE A 8 12.68 8.97 -7.50
CA ILE A 8 12.35 7.55 -7.74
C ILE A 8 11.16 7.43 -8.71
N TYR A 9 10.17 8.30 -8.59
CA TYR A 9 9.01 8.31 -9.47
C TYR A 9 9.39 8.65 -10.92
N GLU A 10 10.21 9.67 -11.14
CA GLU A 10 10.75 10.03 -12.47
C GLU A 10 11.66 8.93 -13.05
N PHE A 11 12.53 8.35 -12.23
CA PHE A 11 13.37 7.22 -12.63
C PHE A 11 12.54 5.99 -13.02
N LEU A 12 11.43 5.74 -12.34
CA LEU A 12 10.50 4.65 -12.66
C LEU A 12 9.67 4.94 -13.92
N LEU A 13 9.40 6.20 -14.23
CA LEU A 13 8.73 6.59 -15.47
C LEU A 13 9.64 6.47 -16.70
N SER A 14 10.94 6.69 -16.53
CA SER A 14 11.92 6.65 -17.61
C SER A 14 12.61 5.28 -17.80
N GLY A 15 12.64 4.42 -16.78
CA GLY A 15 13.26 3.08 -16.80
C GLY A 15 12.57 2.07 -15.88
N GLY A 16 11.34 2.34 -15.47
CA GLY A 16 10.61 1.82 -14.31
C GLY A 16 10.41 0.34 -14.16
N ASN A 17 10.63 -0.43 -15.21
CA ASN A 17 10.55 -1.88 -15.11
C ASN A 17 11.81 -2.54 -14.49
N LEU A 18 12.96 -1.85 -14.47
CA LEU A 18 14.20 -2.49 -14.03
C LEU A 18 14.20 -2.76 -12.52
N LEU A 19 13.89 -1.75 -11.68
CA LEU A 19 13.87 -1.94 -10.22
C LEU A 19 12.79 -2.94 -9.78
N GLU A 20 11.65 -2.97 -10.47
CA GLU A 20 10.61 -3.95 -10.20
C GLU A 20 11.03 -5.36 -10.62
N ARG A 21 11.69 -5.51 -11.80
CA ARG A 21 12.23 -6.78 -12.26
C ARG A 21 13.39 -7.29 -11.40
N CYS A 22 14.18 -6.38 -10.82
CA CYS A 22 15.24 -6.72 -9.87
C CYS A 22 14.71 -6.93 -8.42
N PHE A 23 13.38 -6.90 -8.21
CA PHE A 23 12.77 -7.05 -6.89
C PHE A 23 13.24 -6.04 -5.84
N VAL A 24 13.69 -4.87 -6.27
CA VAL A 24 14.04 -3.77 -5.36
C VAL A 24 12.79 -3.05 -4.90
N VAL A 25 11.84 -2.85 -5.83
CA VAL A 25 10.54 -2.22 -5.55
C VAL A 25 9.40 -3.04 -6.13
N LYS A 26 8.19 -2.76 -5.62
CA LYS A 26 6.92 -3.24 -6.17
C LYS A 26 6.01 -2.06 -6.42
N VAL A 27 5.37 -2.05 -7.60
CA VAL A 27 4.40 -1.01 -7.97
C VAL A 27 3.00 -1.46 -7.54
N CYS A 28 2.30 -0.60 -6.82
CA CYS A 28 0.89 -0.75 -6.49
C CYS A 28 0.06 0.24 -7.31
N HIS A 29 -0.91 -0.27 -8.06
CA HIS A 29 -1.78 0.52 -8.91
C HIS A 29 -3.02 0.99 -8.14
N SER A 30 -3.65 2.07 -8.60
CA SER A 30 -4.92 2.51 -8.05
C SER A 30 -6.05 1.60 -8.56
N TYR A 31 -6.89 1.11 -7.66
CA TYR A 31 -8.09 0.36 -8.04
C TYR A 31 -9.08 1.23 -8.81
N ALA A 32 -9.59 0.71 -9.91
CA ALA A 32 -10.69 1.30 -10.66
C ALA A 32 -11.58 0.19 -11.26
N LYS A 33 -12.89 0.43 -11.32
CA LYS A 33 -13.83 -0.51 -11.95
C LYS A 33 -13.56 -0.71 -13.45
N ASN A 34 -12.88 0.26 -14.09
CA ASN A 34 -12.53 0.20 -15.50
C ASN A 34 -11.01 0.16 -15.65
N LEU A 35 -10.49 -0.88 -16.30
CA LEU A 35 -9.06 -1.13 -16.53
C LEU A 35 -8.33 0.06 -17.20
N SER A 36 -8.98 0.73 -18.16
CA SER A 36 -8.41 1.90 -18.83
C SER A 36 -8.18 3.07 -17.86
N ASN A 37 -9.00 3.21 -16.82
CA ASN A 37 -8.84 4.20 -15.78
C ASN A 37 -7.81 3.79 -14.73
N GLU A 38 -7.63 2.50 -14.49
CA GLU A 38 -6.63 1.94 -13.59
C GLU A 38 -5.20 2.27 -14.08
N LEU A 39 -4.93 2.07 -15.36
CA LEU A 39 -3.62 2.31 -15.95
C LEU A 39 -3.24 3.80 -16.03
N LYS A 40 -4.23 4.70 -16.09
CA LYS A 40 -4.02 6.17 -16.17
C LYS A 40 -3.90 6.85 -14.80
N LYS A 41 -4.23 6.16 -13.69
CA LYS A 41 -4.22 6.72 -12.35
C LYS A 41 -2.83 6.67 -11.72
N SER A 42 -2.69 7.38 -10.60
CA SER A 42 -1.47 7.40 -9.78
C SER A 42 -1.03 5.98 -9.37
N LYS A 43 0.28 5.82 -9.18
CA LYS A 43 0.93 4.60 -8.70
C LYS A 43 1.56 4.89 -7.36
N LYS A 44 1.61 3.91 -6.47
CA LYS A 44 2.45 3.88 -5.26
C LYS A 44 3.59 2.91 -5.47
N ILE A 45 4.72 3.21 -4.88
CA ILE A 45 5.94 2.40 -4.98
C ILE A 45 6.35 1.99 -3.58
N TYR A 46 6.55 0.69 -3.39
CA TYR A 46 6.98 0.10 -2.13
C TYR A 46 8.30 -0.64 -2.32
N PHE A 47 9.23 -0.47 -1.40
CA PHE A 47 10.45 -1.26 -1.39
C PHE A 47 10.15 -2.70 -0.97
N CYS A 48 10.70 -3.67 -1.69
CA CYS A 48 10.55 -5.09 -1.35
C CYS A 48 11.26 -5.45 -0.03
N ASP A 49 12.23 -4.65 0.37
CA ASP A 49 12.93 -4.75 1.64
C ASP A 49 12.97 -3.38 2.33
N THR A 50 12.49 -3.31 3.56
CA THR A 50 12.48 -2.05 4.34
C THR A 50 13.89 -1.64 4.80
N GLY A 51 14.85 -2.56 4.87
CA GLY A 51 16.25 -2.27 5.15
C GLY A 51 16.90 -1.50 3.99
N ILE A 52 16.63 -1.91 2.74
CA ILE A 52 17.07 -1.16 1.55
C ILE A 52 16.46 0.25 1.55
N ARG A 53 15.16 0.36 1.86
CA ARG A 53 14.51 1.67 2.01
C ARG A 53 15.22 2.54 3.04
N ASN A 54 15.50 1.98 4.22
CA ASN A 54 16.16 2.70 5.31
C ASN A 54 17.58 3.13 4.93
N ALA A 55 18.33 2.28 4.22
CA ALA A 55 19.65 2.61 3.70
C ALA A 55 19.61 3.79 2.72
N VAL A 56 18.61 3.78 1.81
CA VAL A 56 18.44 4.85 0.81
C VAL A 56 18.11 6.21 1.45
N ILE A 57 17.33 6.22 2.54
CA ILE A 57 17.01 7.47 3.27
C ILE A 57 17.96 7.75 4.45
N GLU A 58 18.97 6.90 4.65
CA GLU A 58 19.98 6.99 5.71
C GLU A 58 19.38 7.07 7.13
N ASP A 59 18.24 6.39 7.35
CA ASP A 59 17.55 6.40 8.63
C ASP A 59 17.27 4.98 9.15
N PHE A 60 18.06 4.54 10.13
CA PHE A 60 17.94 3.28 10.86
C PHE A 60 17.45 3.47 12.30
N SER A 61 16.88 4.64 12.61
CA SER A 61 16.33 4.93 13.92
C SER A 61 15.22 3.94 14.31
N PRO A 62 15.02 3.68 15.61
CA PRO A 62 13.91 2.85 16.09
C PRO A 62 12.55 3.41 15.66
N LEU A 63 11.60 2.52 15.34
CA LEU A 63 10.27 2.89 14.81
C LEU A 63 9.57 3.97 15.67
N ALA A 64 9.72 3.91 16.99
CA ALA A 64 9.07 4.84 17.92
C ALA A 64 9.57 6.28 17.81
N SER A 65 10.79 6.51 17.30
CA SER A 65 11.40 7.84 17.14
C SER A 65 11.30 8.39 15.71
N ARG A 66 10.75 7.62 14.77
CA ARG A 66 10.71 8.01 13.36
C ARG A 66 9.49 8.85 13.01
N ALA A 67 9.72 9.94 12.31
CA ALA A 67 8.64 10.76 11.75
C ALA A 67 7.87 10.04 10.61
N ASP A 68 8.51 9.07 9.92
CA ASP A 68 7.95 8.31 8.81
C ASP A 68 7.46 6.90 9.20
N ALA A 69 7.32 6.63 10.50
CA ALA A 69 6.90 5.32 11.03
C ALA A 69 5.63 4.76 10.35
N GLY A 70 4.64 5.63 10.06
CA GLY A 70 3.42 5.22 9.37
C GLY A 70 3.68 4.74 7.94
N VAL A 71 4.55 5.44 7.21
CA VAL A 71 4.92 5.07 5.83
C VAL A 71 5.74 3.78 5.82
N LEU A 72 6.63 3.61 6.81
CA LEU A 72 7.41 2.39 6.95
C LEU A 72 6.52 1.18 7.27
N TRP A 73 5.53 1.37 8.16
CA TRP A 73 4.54 0.35 8.47
C TRP A 73 3.69 -0.03 7.24
N GLU A 74 3.20 0.95 6.49
CA GLU A 74 2.45 0.74 5.25
C GLU A 74 3.29 -0.07 4.24
N ASN A 75 4.57 0.30 4.03
CA ASN A 75 5.47 -0.44 3.15
C ASN A 75 5.67 -1.89 3.62
N PHE A 76 5.93 -2.10 4.90
CA PHE A 76 6.11 -3.43 5.47
C PHE A 76 4.86 -4.28 5.27
N PHE A 77 3.68 -3.76 5.62
CA PHE A 77 2.41 -4.48 5.50
C PHE A 77 2.14 -4.89 4.04
N PHE A 78 2.34 -3.97 3.08
CA PHE A 78 2.15 -4.27 1.66
C PHE A 78 3.01 -5.45 1.20
N ILE A 79 4.30 -5.44 1.51
CA ILE A 79 5.22 -6.50 1.08
C ILE A 79 4.90 -7.83 1.77
N GLU A 80 4.51 -7.82 3.04
CA GLU A 80 4.08 -9.03 3.74
C GLU A 80 2.80 -9.63 3.11
N ARG A 81 1.85 -8.78 2.65
CA ARG A 81 0.67 -9.25 1.92
C ARG A 81 1.04 -9.84 0.55
N VAL A 82 1.95 -9.20 -0.19
CA VAL A 82 2.46 -9.74 -1.47
C VAL A 82 3.11 -11.11 -1.25
N LYS A 83 3.98 -11.25 -0.24
CA LYS A 83 4.62 -12.53 0.12
C LYS A 83 3.59 -13.60 0.52
N PHE A 84 2.63 -13.23 1.36
CA PHE A 84 1.56 -14.12 1.83
C PHE A 84 0.78 -14.72 0.66
N HIS A 85 0.33 -13.89 -0.29
CA HIS A 85 -0.40 -14.37 -1.46
C HIS A 85 0.47 -15.18 -2.42
N SER A 86 1.74 -14.79 -2.57
CA SER A 86 2.70 -15.56 -3.37
C SER A 86 2.90 -16.97 -2.83
N LEU A 87 3.04 -17.12 -1.51
CA LEU A 87 3.19 -18.43 -0.85
C LEU A 87 1.93 -19.27 -0.96
N ARG A 88 0.75 -18.67 -0.90
CA ARG A 88 -0.54 -19.37 -1.04
C ARG A 88 -0.90 -19.68 -2.47
N ARG A 89 -0.25 -19.02 -3.44
CA ARG A 89 -0.57 -19.12 -4.88
C ARG A 89 -2.04 -18.82 -5.20
N ASP A 90 -2.65 -17.87 -4.45
CA ASP A 90 -4.07 -17.51 -4.62
C ASP A 90 -4.30 -16.38 -5.64
N TYR A 91 -3.23 -15.91 -6.30
CA TYR A 91 -3.26 -14.91 -7.37
C TYR A 91 -3.97 -13.61 -7.02
N ALA A 92 -3.94 -13.23 -5.75
CA ALA A 92 -4.50 -11.96 -5.30
C ALA A 92 -3.88 -10.78 -6.04
N ARG A 93 -4.73 -9.83 -6.42
CA ARG A 93 -4.30 -8.54 -6.94
C ARG A 93 -4.45 -7.50 -5.84
N ILE A 94 -3.39 -6.75 -5.56
CA ILE A 94 -3.36 -5.73 -4.51
C ILE A 94 -3.28 -4.37 -5.17
N TYR A 95 -4.18 -3.49 -4.76
CA TYR A 95 -4.34 -2.12 -5.22
C TYR A 95 -4.38 -1.16 -4.03
N PHE A 96 -4.27 0.14 -4.27
CA PHE A 96 -4.80 1.14 -3.35
C PHE A 96 -6.03 1.80 -3.97
N TRP A 97 -6.86 2.45 -3.14
CA TRP A 97 -8.00 3.17 -3.66
C TRP A 97 -7.93 4.64 -3.26
N ARG A 98 -8.29 5.52 -4.19
CA ARG A 98 -8.29 6.96 -3.98
C ARG A 98 -9.42 7.64 -4.74
N THR A 99 -10.12 8.60 -4.08
CA THR A 99 -11.09 9.46 -4.75
C THR A 99 -10.39 10.52 -5.60
N SER A 100 -11.11 11.03 -6.60
CA SER A 100 -10.71 12.22 -7.35
C SER A 100 -11.02 13.50 -6.55
N GLY A 101 -10.34 14.62 -6.84
CA GLY A 101 -10.65 15.93 -6.29
C GLY A 101 -9.52 16.57 -5.49
N ARG A 102 -9.79 17.79 -4.94
CA ARG A 102 -8.77 18.58 -4.22
C ARG A 102 -8.37 18.00 -2.86
N GLN A 103 -9.24 17.22 -2.23
CA GLN A 103 -8.99 16.53 -0.96
C GLN A 103 -9.26 15.04 -1.13
N PRO A 104 -8.34 14.30 -1.77
CA PRO A 104 -8.56 12.89 -2.03
C PRO A 104 -8.66 12.10 -0.74
N ARG A 105 -9.59 11.16 -0.69
CA ARG A 105 -9.69 10.13 0.35
C ARG A 105 -9.05 8.86 -0.16
N GLU A 106 -8.41 8.13 0.73
CA GLU A 106 -7.62 6.97 0.36
C GLU A 106 -7.89 5.80 1.31
N ILE A 107 -7.87 4.60 0.74
CA ILE A 107 -7.71 3.31 1.42
C ILE A 107 -6.36 2.76 0.98
N ASP A 108 -5.53 2.38 1.93
CA ASP A 108 -4.13 2.04 1.66
C ASP A 108 -4.02 0.81 0.77
N PHE A 109 -4.81 -0.24 1.05
CA PHE A 109 -4.80 -1.46 0.24
C PHE A 109 -6.20 -2.02 0.01
N VAL A 110 -6.40 -2.55 -1.20
CA VAL A 110 -7.59 -3.30 -1.62
C VAL A 110 -7.10 -4.57 -2.29
N GLU A 111 -7.37 -5.70 -1.69
CA GLU A 111 -7.08 -7.03 -2.23
C GLU A 111 -8.29 -7.56 -2.98
N VAL A 112 -8.06 -8.14 -4.15
CA VAL A 112 -9.08 -8.77 -4.98
C VAL A 112 -8.67 -10.20 -5.26
N ILE A 113 -9.46 -11.16 -4.79
CA ILE A 113 -9.29 -12.60 -4.99
C ILE A 113 -10.64 -13.15 -5.43
N ASP A 114 -10.71 -13.82 -6.56
CA ASP A 114 -11.95 -14.45 -7.07
C ASP A 114 -13.17 -13.52 -7.01
N ASN A 115 -12.99 -12.26 -7.42
CA ASN A 115 -13.98 -11.18 -7.38
C ASN A 115 -14.45 -10.77 -5.97
N LYS A 116 -13.85 -11.30 -4.92
CA LYS A 116 -14.07 -10.83 -3.55
C LYS A 116 -13.06 -9.75 -3.21
N MET A 117 -13.52 -8.72 -2.53
CA MET A 117 -12.71 -7.58 -2.13
C MET A 117 -12.54 -7.55 -0.62
N ARG A 118 -11.33 -7.23 -0.19
CA ARG A 118 -10.99 -6.92 1.19
C ARG A 118 -10.10 -5.68 1.21
N ALA A 119 -10.34 -4.77 2.11
CA ALA A 119 -9.60 -3.52 2.19
C ALA A 119 -8.91 -3.38 3.54
N PHE A 120 -7.77 -2.66 3.53
CA PHE A 120 -6.95 -2.43 4.72
C PHE A 120 -6.56 -0.97 4.81
N GLU A 121 -6.58 -0.43 6.01
CA GLU A 121 -6.03 0.86 6.36
C GLU A 121 -4.94 0.70 7.41
N CYS A 122 -3.72 1.12 7.09
CA CYS A 122 -2.55 1.04 7.94
C CYS A 122 -2.51 2.22 8.91
N LYS A 123 -2.55 1.95 10.22
CA LYS A 123 -2.45 2.96 11.26
C LYS A 123 -1.42 2.54 12.30
N LEU A 124 -0.75 3.52 12.91
CA LEU A 124 0.11 3.25 14.08
C LEU A 124 -0.69 3.02 15.35
N SER A 125 -1.95 3.48 15.42
CA SER A 125 -2.86 3.22 16.53
C SER A 125 -4.26 2.86 16.04
N GLU A 126 -4.98 2.00 16.78
CA GLU A 126 -6.25 1.41 16.38
C GLU A 126 -7.46 2.36 16.41
N LYS A 127 -7.34 3.56 16.99
CA LYS A 127 -8.51 4.36 17.44
C LYS A 127 -9.22 5.17 16.37
N ALA A 128 -8.85 5.11 15.10
CA ALA A 128 -9.43 6.03 14.11
C ALA A 128 -10.12 5.31 12.95
N LYS A 129 -11.45 5.14 13.04
CA LYS A 129 -12.27 5.04 11.82
C LYS A 129 -12.11 6.35 11.05
N SER A 130 -11.60 6.27 9.83
CA SER A 130 -11.43 7.46 9.01
C SER A 130 -12.67 7.69 8.14
N ARG A 131 -12.90 8.96 7.78
CA ARG A 131 -13.95 9.33 6.82
C ARG A 131 -13.78 8.63 5.46
N SER A 132 -12.58 8.13 5.17
CA SER A 132 -12.28 7.33 3.99
C SER A 132 -13.02 6.00 3.99
N HIS A 133 -13.18 5.34 5.17
CA HIS A 133 -13.95 4.10 5.32
C HIS A 133 -15.39 4.26 4.90
N GLU A 134 -16.08 5.32 5.36
CA GLU A 134 -17.49 5.56 5.05
C GLU A 134 -17.72 5.76 3.54
N ILE A 135 -16.81 6.51 2.90
CA ILE A 135 -16.89 6.78 1.45
C ILE A 135 -16.61 5.51 0.66
N PHE A 136 -15.61 4.73 1.10
CA PHE A 136 -15.24 3.49 0.45
C PHE A 136 -16.34 2.43 0.57
N THR A 137 -16.89 2.20 1.76
CA THR A 137 -17.96 1.21 2.00
C THR A 137 -19.26 1.58 1.30
N LYS A 138 -19.56 2.88 1.13
CA LYS A 138 -20.67 3.30 0.26
C LYS A 138 -20.47 2.95 -1.20
N ALA A 139 -19.23 3.03 -1.69
CA ALA A 139 -18.89 2.69 -3.09
C ALA A 139 -18.79 1.18 -3.32
N TYR A 140 -18.44 0.41 -2.28
CA TYR A 140 -18.22 -1.05 -2.30
C TYR A 140 -18.83 -1.70 -1.05
N PRO A 141 -20.20 -1.87 -1.01
CA PRO A 141 -20.90 -2.35 0.18
C PRO A 141 -20.48 -3.76 0.64
N ASP A 142 -20.09 -4.61 -0.32
CA ASP A 142 -19.69 -6.00 -0.05
C ASP A 142 -18.23 -6.12 0.43
N CYS A 143 -17.51 -5.01 0.54
CA CYS A 143 -16.11 -4.99 0.95
C CYS A 143 -15.98 -4.57 2.43
N THR A 144 -15.27 -5.39 3.20
CA THR A 144 -14.87 -5.03 4.58
C THR A 144 -13.60 -4.21 4.57
N VAL A 145 -13.48 -3.24 5.49
CA VAL A 145 -12.25 -2.46 5.72
C VAL A 145 -11.71 -2.79 7.09
N ASP A 146 -10.53 -3.38 7.13
CA ASP A 146 -9.81 -3.71 8.36
C ASP A 146 -8.75 -2.63 8.66
N VAL A 147 -8.71 -2.14 9.90
CA VAL A 147 -7.60 -1.30 10.37
C VAL A 147 -6.50 -2.20 10.89
N VAL A 148 -5.28 -2.02 10.37
CA VAL A 148 -4.11 -2.82 10.75
C VAL A 148 -3.03 -1.95 11.37
N SER A 149 -2.47 -2.43 12.49
CA SER A 149 -1.46 -1.72 13.28
C SER A 149 -0.30 -2.66 13.62
N PRO A 150 0.96 -2.16 13.72
CA PRO A 150 2.12 -2.97 14.11
C PRO A 150 2.03 -3.52 15.53
N PHE A 151 1.16 -2.94 16.37
CA PHE A 151 1.00 -3.30 17.78
C PHE A 151 -0.12 -4.34 18.02
N VAL A 152 -0.81 -4.78 16.96
CA VAL A 152 -1.87 -5.78 17.04
C VAL A 152 -1.34 -7.16 16.71
N LYS A 153 -1.91 -8.20 17.36
CA LYS A 153 -1.46 -9.61 17.22
C LYS A 153 -1.28 -10.02 15.76
N LYS A 154 -0.18 -10.67 15.43
CA LYS A 154 0.24 -11.23 14.12
C LYS A 154 -0.87 -11.89 13.28
N ARG A 155 -1.98 -12.30 13.89
CA ARG A 155 -3.13 -12.91 13.20
C ARG A 155 -3.82 -12.02 12.15
N GLN A 156 -3.64 -10.70 12.19
CA GLN A 156 -4.30 -9.80 11.22
C GLN A 156 -3.53 -9.67 9.89
N ILE A 157 -2.23 -9.93 9.89
CA ILE A 157 -1.40 -9.83 8.67
C ILE A 157 -1.66 -11.03 7.74
N TYR A 158 -1.97 -12.19 8.31
CA TYR A 158 -2.05 -13.48 7.60
C TYR A 158 -3.46 -14.10 7.59
N ARG A 159 -4.49 -13.30 7.75
CA ARG A 159 -5.89 -13.66 7.51
C ARG A 159 -6.33 -13.11 6.15
#